data_e0f3e581d3f41bf66913ec33b875dacb
#
_entry.id   e0f3e581d3f41bf66913ec33b875dacb
#
_cell.length_a   1.000
_cell.length_b   1.000
_cell.length_c   1.000
_cell.angle_alpha   90.00
_cell.angle_beta   90.00
_cell.angle_gamma   90.00
#
_symmetry.space_group_name_H-M   'P 1'
#
loop_
_entity.id
_entity.type
_entity.pdbx_description
1 polymer ?
#
loop_
_entity_poly.entity_id
_entity_poly.type
_entity_poly.pdbx_seq_one_letter_code
_entity_poly.pdbx_strand_id
1 'polypeptide(L)'
;KTYGTNGFLHEYVEIPEGAETLTITFSSNEAICDLHAYSAGTAPSDVQAWKTPCDKADILVFATHADDEILFLGGVLATYGGEQDLAVQVAYMCEFTSSAKIREHEKLDGLWESGIKHYPICGDFPDLYSTSLEAAKKQYIYDDVLSYTTSTIRRFKPLVVVTQDLNGEYGHG
;
A
#
# COMPACT_ATOMS: atom_id res chain seq x y z
N LYS A 1 9.95 11.26 20.83
CA LYS A 1 9.25 10.14 20.16
C LYS A 1 10.16 9.58 19.06
N THR A 2 10.02 8.30 18.72
CA THR A 2 10.69 7.64 17.60
C THR A 2 9.68 7.40 16.51
N TYR A 3 10.02 7.76 15.29
CA TYR A 3 9.21 7.60 14.09
C TYR A 3 9.98 6.81 13.04
N GLY A 4 9.35 6.51 11.90
CA GLY A 4 9.98 5.77 10.81
C GLY A 4 10.19 4.27 11.10
N THR A 5 9.70 3.78 12.23
CA THR A 5 9.81 2.36 12.60
C THR A 5 8.87 1.46 11.82
N ASN A 6 7.87 2.04 11.15
CA ASN A 6 6.92 1.33 10.30
C ASN A 6 7.41 1.16 8.85
N GLY A 7 8.48 1.86 8.47
CA GLY A 7 8.99 1.85 7.09
C GLY A 7 8.14 2.66 6.11
N PHE A 8 7.32 3.59 6.59
CA PHE A 8 6.47 4.42 5.72
C PHE A 8 7.32 5.44 4.96
N LEU A 9 7.00 5.67 3.70
CA LEU A 9 7.60 6.74 2.90
C LEU A 9 7.13 8.14 3.33
N HIS A 10 5.90 8.24 3.84
CA HIS A 10 5.31 9.45 4.38
C HIS A 10 5.13 9.29 5.88
N GLU A 11 5.83 10.09 6.66
CA GLU A 11 5.72 10.11 8.12
C GLU A 11 5.06 11.41 8.57
N TYR A 12 3.87 11.30 9.15
CA TYR A 12 3.15 12.41 9.76
C TYR A 12 3.45 12.47 11.26
N VAL A 13 3.85 13.65 11.72
CA VAL A 13 4.24 13.88 13.10
C VAL A 13 3.50 15.06 13.69
N GLU A 14 2.67 14.81 14.71
CA GLU A 14 2.07 15.89 15.49
C GLU A 14 3.10 16.52 16.40
N ILE A 15 3.28 17.84 16.24
CA ILE A 15 4.14 18.65 17.10
C ILE A 15 3.31 19.12 18.31
N PRO A 16 3.76 18.88 19.56
CA PRO A 16 3.04 19.32 20.74
C PRO A 16 2.79 20.83 20.74
N GLU A 17 1.64 21.25 21.22
CA GLU A 17 1.30 22.66 21.39
C GLU A 17 2.36 23.37 22.27
N GLY A 18 2.77 24.57 21.85
CA GLY A 18 3.79 25.36 22.54
C GLY A 18 5.24 24.94 22.27
N ALA A 19 5.48 23.99 21.36
CA ALA A 19 6.84 23.67 20.95
C ALA A 19 7.44 24.83 20.13
N GLU A 20 8.57 25.35 20.58
CA GLU A 20 9.31 26.43 19.90
C GLU A 20 10.37 25.88 18.93
N THR A 21 10.79 24.65 19.13
CA THR A 21 11.87 24.01 18.35
C THR A 21 11.56 22.55 18.09
N LEU A 22 11.80 22.13 16.86
CA LEU A 22 11.77 20.72 16.42
C LEU A 22 13.18 20.31 16.05
N THR A 23 13.69 19.24 16.67
CA THR A 23 14.95 18.61 16.30
C THR A 23 14.65 17.22 15.74
N ILE A 24 15.10 16.97 14.51
CA ILE A 24 14.99 15.66 13.83
C ILE A 24 16.37 15.01 13.84
N THR A 25 16.45 13.82 14.42
CA THR A 25 17.69 13.05 14.49
C THR A 25 17.48 11.71 13.81
N PHE A 26 18.38 11.32 12.94
CA PHE A 26 18.35 10.04 12.23
C PHE A 26 19.31 9.05 12.92
N SER A 27 18.93 7.79 12.94
CA SER A 27 19.79 6.70 13.47
C SER A 27 20.87 6.28 12.48
N SER A 28 20.70 6.59 11.21
CA SER A 28 21.62 6.28 10.10
C SER A 28 21.61 7.40 9.07
N ASN A 29 22.35 7.24 8.00
CA ASN A 29 22.31 8.20 6.86
C ASN A 29 21.00 7.97 6.09
N GLU A 30 20.09 8.92 6.25
CA GLU A 30 18.78 8.90 5.57
C GLU A 30 18.69 10.07 4.58
N ALA A 31 17.88 9.89 3.54
CA ALA A 31 17.50 10.94 2.62
C ALA A 31 16.10 11.43 2.96
N ILE A 32 15.95 12.76 3.12
CA ILE A 32 14.64 13.41 3.18
C ILE A 32 14.38 14.03 1.82
N CYS A 33 13.24 13.72 1.21
CA CYS A 33 12.82 14.36 -0.03
C CYS A 33 12.26 15.74 0.25
N ASP A 34 11.29 15.81 1.18
CA ASP A 34 10.58 17.03 1.54
C ASP A 34 10.26 17.08 3.03
N LEU A 35 10.12 18.28 3.56
CA LEU A 35 9.67 18.54 4.92
C LEU A 35 8.66 19.70 4.89
N HIS A 36 7.41 19.39 5.20
CA HIS A 36 6.35 20.37 5.29
C HIS A 36 5.96 20.59 6.74
N ALA A 37 5.88 21.84 7.17
CA ALA A 37 5.40 22.20 8.51
C ALA A 37 4.14 23.05 8.39
N TYR A 38 3.11 22.68 9.15
CA TYR A 38 1.82 23.36 9.18
C TYR A 38 1.58 23.98 10.55
N SER A 39 0.87 25.09 10.58
CA SER A 39 0.38 25.67 11.84
C SER A 39 -0.71 24.77 12.45
N ALA A 40 -0.99 24.99 13.74
CA ALA A 40 -2.08 24.28 14.41
C ALA A 40 -3.41 24.45 13.66
N GLY A 41 -4.14 23.36 13.50
CA GLY A 41 -5.39 23.31 12.77
C GLY A 41 -5.63 21.94 12.13
N THR A 42 -6.55 21.87 11.18
CA THR A 42 -6.77 20.67 10.37
C THR A 42 -5.67 20.59 9.31
N ALA A 43 -4.98 19.45 9.22
CA ALA A 43 -4.02 19.21 8.17
C ALA A 43 -4.71 19.30 6.79
N PRO A 44 -4.02 19.83 5.76
CA PRO A 44 -4.53 19.76 4.38
C PRO A 44 -4.87 18.33 3.96
N SER A 45 -5.81 18.18 3.04
CA SER A 45 -6.30 16.86 2.61
C SER A 45 -5.25 16.01 1.90
N ASP A 46 -4.25 16.64 1.32
CA ASP A 46 -3.10 16.03 0.65
C ASP A 46 -2.02 15.52 1.61
N VAL A 47 -2.12 15.84 2.90
CA VAL A 47 -1.20 15.33 3.92
C VAL A 47 -1.52 13.86 4.21
N GLN A 48 -0.63 12.99 3.82
CA GLN A 48 -0.79 11.53 3.96
C GLN A 48 -0.39 11.06 5.36
N ALA A 49 -1.37 10.97 6.26
CA ALA A 49 -1.19 10.45 7.62
C ALA A 49 -1.53 8.94 7.66
N TRP A 50 -0.63 8.12 7.17
CA TRP A 50 -0.83 6.68 7.06
C TRP A 50 -0.99 5.99 8.41
N LYS A 51 -1.98 5.11 8.49
CA LYS A 51 -2.13 4.13 9.57
C LYS A 51 -1.32 2.87 9.23
N THR A 52 -0.90 2.15 10.24
CA THR A 52 -0.34 0.80 10.05
C THR A 52 -1.32 -0.12 9.30
N PRO A 53 -0.85 -1.17 8.63
CA PRO A 53 -1.74 -2.17 8.06
C PRO A 53 -2.80 -2.63 9.05
N CYS A 54 -3.98 -2.95 8.57
CA CYS A 54 -5.12 -3.34 9.41
C CYS A 54 -4.78 -4.49 10.36
N ASP A 55 -5.32 -4.46 11.57
CA ASP A 55 -5.35 -5.66 12.43
C ASP A 55 -6.37 -6.66 11.91
N LYS A 56 -7.50 -6.15 11.41
CA LYS A 56 -8.54 -6.90 10.73
C LYS A 56 -9.13 -6.03 9.62
N ALA A 57 -9.29 -6.58 8.44
CA ALA A 57 -9.89 -5.89 7.30
C ALA A 57 -11.35 -6.31 7.10
N ASP A 58 -12.19 -5.39 6.62
CA ASP A 58 -13.49 -5.75 6.06
C ASP A 58 -13.30 -6.29 4.65
N ILE A 59 -12.44 -5.63 3.87
CA ILE A 59 -12.10 -6.02 2.51
C ILE A 59 -10.57 -6.12 2.38
N LEU A 60 -10.10 -7.23 1.82
CA LEU A 60 -8.72 -7.42 1.39
C LEU A 60 -8.68 -7.39 -0.13
N VAL A 61 -7.92 -6.46 -0.69
CA VAL A 61 -7.71 -6.33 -2.14
C VAL A 61 -6.33 -6.84 -2.48
N PHE A 62 -6.24 -7.84 -3.37
CA PHE A 62 -4.99 -8.25 -4.00
C PHE A 62 -4.86 -7.61 -5.37
N ALA A 63 -3.77 -6.89 -5.58
CA ALA A 63 -3.36 -6.36 -6.87
C ALA A 63 -2.00 -6.96 -7.26
N THR A 64 -1.72 -7.11 -8.54
CA THR A 64 -0.44 -7.65 -8.98
C THR A 64 0.63 -6.56 -8.91
N HIS A 65 0.41 -5.45 -9.60
CA HIS A 65 1.33 -4.31 -9.66
C HIS A 65 0.73 -3.06 -9.05
N ALA A 66 1.55 -2.07 -8.79
CA ALA A 66 1.11 -0.75 -8.35
C ALA A 66 0.55 0.01 -9.57
N ASP A 67 -0.72 0.12 -9.68
CA ASP A 67 -1.68 0.78 -10.57
C ASP A 67 -2.90 -0.12 -10.85
N ASP A 68 -2.77 -1.43 -10.80
CA ASP A 68 -3.86 -2.38 -11.04
C ASP A 68 -5.05 -2.15 -10.09
N GLU A 69 -4.77 -1.80 -8.83
CA GLU A 69 -5.78 -1.51 -7.84
C GLU A 69 -6.66 -0.32 -8.24
N ILE A 70 -6.09 0.65 -8.94
CA ILE A 70 -6.83 1.81 -9.45
C ILE A 70 -7.48 1.49 -10.80
N LEU A 71 -6.74 0.88 -11.72
CA LEU A 71 -7.20 0.59 -13.06
C LEU A 71 -8.39 -0.38 -13.09
N PHE A 72 -8.33 -1.44 -12.28
CA PHE A 72 -9.31 -2.52 -12.31
C PHE A 72 -10.25 -2.53 -11.10
N LEU A 73 -9.79 -2.05 -9.95
CA LEU A 73 -10.51 -2.15 -8.67
C LEU A 73 -10.76 -0.80 -8.00
N GLY A 74 -10.46 0.32 -8.68
CA GLY A 74 -10.59 1.68 -8.12
C GLY A 74 -12.00 1.99 -7.61
N GLY A 75 -13.03 1.50 -8.29
CA GLY A 75 -14.43 1.64 -7.83
C GLY A 75 -14.67 0.96 -6.48
N VAL A 76 -14.03 -0.18 -6.22
CA VAL A 76 -14.11 -0.88 -4.91
C VAL A 76 -13.42 -0.05 -3.84
N LEU A 77 -12.21 0.47 -4.12
CA LEU A 77 -11.44 1.27 -3.18
C LEU A 77 -12.19 2.55 -2.79
N ALA A 78 -12.63 3.33 -3.79
CA ALA A 78 -13.30 4.61 -3.57
C ALA A 78 -14.64 4.43 -2.83
N THR A 79 -15.44 3.45 -3.22
CA THR A 79 -16.76 3.22 -2.61
C THR A 79 -16.64 2.71 -1.18
N TYR A 80 -15.87 1.65 -0.97
CA TYR A 80 -15.86 0.98 0.33
C TYR A 80 -14.83 1.59 1.29
N GLY A 81 -13.66 1.96 0.81
CA GLY A 81 -12.63 2.61 1.63
C GLY A 81 -12.86 4.12 1.77
N GLY A 82 -13.22 4.80 0.67
CA GLY A 82 -13.41 6.24 0.63
C GLY A 82 -14.76 6.68 1.18
N GLU A 83 -15.87 6.25 0.55
CA GLU A 83 -17.21 6.74 0.91
C GLU A 83 -17.81 6.05 2.14
N GLN A 84 -17.58 4.74 2.31
CA GLN A 84 -18.16 3.96 3.41
C GLN A 84 -17.22 3.80 4.62
N ASP A 85 -15.99 4.28 4.51
CA ASP A 85 -14.96 4.23 5.58
C ASP A 85 -14.75 2.81 6.16
N LEU A 86 -14.87 1.77 5.31
CA LEU A 86 -14.58 0.41 5.72
C LEU A 86 -13.07 0.19 5.82
N ALA A 87 -12.67 -0.75 6.65
CA ALA A 87 -11.28 -1.15 6.78
C ALA A 87 -10.83 -1.95 5.54
N VAL A 88 -10.31 -1.24 4.54
CA VAL A 88 -9.77 -1.85 3.31
C VAL A 88 -8.25 -1.98 3.44
N GLN A 89 -7.75 -3.20 3.28
CA GLN A 89 -6.33 -3.50 3.18
C GLN A 89 -5.95 -3.86 1.75
N VAL A 90 -4.96 -3.18 1.20
CA VAL A 90 -4.40 -3.53 -0.11
C VAL A 90 -3.11 -4.32 0.07
N ALA A 91 -2.97 -5.39 -0.71
CA ALA A 91 -1.81 -6.27 -0.75
C ALA A 91 -1.35 -6.45 -2.21
N TYR A 92 -0.13 -6.04 -2.50
CA TYR A 92 0.48 -6.23 -3.81
C TYR A 92 1.27 -7.52 -3.88
N MET A 93 1.37 -8.10 -5.08
CA MET A 93 2.20 -9.27 -5.33
C MET A 93 3.63 -8.88 -5.63
N CYS A 94 3.83 -7.94 -6.56
CA CYS A 94 5.14 -7.58 -7.11
C CYS A 94 5.65 -6.25 -6.58
N GLU A 95 6.97 -6.19 -6.36
CA GLU A 95 7.69 -4.94 -6.15
C GLU A 95 8.32 -4.44 -7.45
N PHE A 96 8.34 -3.13 -7.64
CA PHE A 96 9.10 -2.53 -8.74
C PHE A 96 10.59 -2.49 -8.42
N THR A 97 11.40 -3.04 -9.31
CA THR A 97 12.86 -2.99 -9.20
C THR A 97 13.47 -1.75 -9.87
N SER A 98 12.80 -1.22 -10.89
CA SER A 98 13.19 0.01 -11.59
C SER A 98 12.30 1.17 -11.18
N SER A 99 12.91 2.34 -10.89
CA SER A 99 12.21 3.55 -10.44
C SER A 99 11.35 3.30 -9.18
N ALA A 100 11.74 2.36 -8.34
CA ALA A 100 10.97 1.84 -7.22
C ALA A 100 10.39 2.94 -6.32
N LYS A 101 11.19 3.96 -5.97
CA LYS A 101 10.73 5.06 -5.11
C LYS A 101 9.62 5.90 -5.76
N ILE A 102 9.72 6.19 -7.05
CA ILE A 102 8.70 6.97 -7.77
C ILE A 102 7.40 6.17 -7.81
N ARG A 103 7.46 4.90 -8.17
CA ARG A 103 6.29 4.02 -8.24
C ARG A 103 5.65 3.79 -6.87
N GLU A 104 6.45 3.74 -5.80
CA GLU A 104 5.92 3.67 -4.44
C GLU A 104 5.15 4.94 -4.07
N HIS A 105 5.65 6.14 -4.42
CA HIS A 105 4.90 7.38 -4.20
C HIS A 105 3.61 7.42 -5.02
N GLU A 106 3.66 7.10 -6.31
CA GLU A 106 2.47 7.06 -7.18
C GLU A 106 1.40 6.11 -6.63
N LYS A 107 1.80 4.92 -6.18
CA LYS A 107 0.93 3.95 -5.52
C LYS A 107 0.25 4.53 -4.28
N LEU A 108 1.05 5.13 -3.39
CA LEU A 108 0.52 5.70 -2.15
C LEU A 108 -0.40 6.89 -2.42
N ASP A 109 -0.06 7.75 -3.37
CA ASP A 109 -0.89 8.88 -3.78
C ASP A 109 -2.24 8.39 -4.33
N GLY A 110 -2.24 7.42 -5.23
CA GLY A 110 -3.46 6.83 -5.77
C GLY A 110 -4.36 6.19 -4.71
N LEU A 111 -3.77 5.42 -3.79
CA LEU A 111 -4.50 4.83 -2.68
C LEU A 111 -5.08 5.90 -1.75
N TRP A 112 -4.29 6.93 -1.41
CA TRP A 112 -4.74 8.02 -0.54
C TRP A 112 -5.91 8.78 -1.12
N GLU A 113 -5.85 9.14 -2.41
CA GLU A 113 -6.94 9.80 -3.13
C GLU A 113 -8.20 8.91 -3.22
N SER A 114 -8.02 7.60 -3.28
CA SER A 114 -9.13 6.63 -3.23
C SER A 114 -9.71 6.44 -1.82
N GLY A 115 -9.21 7.15 -0.81
CA GLY A 115 -9.70 7.06 0.57
C GLY A 115 -9.06 5.97 1.41
N ILE A 116 -8.08 5.23 0.89
CA ILE A 116 -7.37 4.19 1.65
C ILE A 116 -6.38 4.84 2.61
N LYS A 117 -6.49 4.51 3.88
CA LYS A 117 -5.68 5.11 4.96
C LYS A 117 -4.76 4.11 5.66
N HIS A 118 -4.93 2.83 5.42
CA HIS A 118 -4.03 1.79 5.92
C HIS A 118 -2.91 1.53 4.92
N TYR A 119 -1.67 1.56 5.42
CA TYR A 119 -0.48 1.36 4.59
C TYR A 119 -0.56 0.00 3.88
N PRO A 120 -0.34 -0.05 2.57
CA PRO A 120 -0.39 -1.31 1.83
C PRO A 120 0.74 -2.25 2.24
N ILE A 121 0.57 -3.52 1.98
CA ILE A 121 1.66 -4.51 2.07
C ILE A 121 2.05 -4.96 0.67
N CYS A 122 3.27 -5.42 0.52
CA CYS A 122 3.77 -5.97 -0.74
C CYS A 122 4.42 -7.33 -0.50
N GLY A 123 4.28 -8.26 -1.46
CA GLY A 123 5.06 -9.47 -1.54
C GLY A 123 6.38 -9.20 -2.26
N ASP A 124 7.37 -10.03 -2.01
CA ASP A 124 8.71 -9.91 -2.59
C ASP A 124 8.81 -10.65 -3.94
N PHE A 125 7.71 -10.68 -4.72
CA PHE A 125 7.71 -11.35 -6.02
C PHE A 125 8.25 -10.43 -7.09
N PRO A 126 9.13 -10.93 -7.97
CA PRO A 126 9.61 -10.15 -9.09
C PRO A 126 8.50 -9.90 -10.10
N ASP A 127 8.53 -8.74 -10.77
CA ASP A 127 7.66 -8.44 -11.90
C ASP A 127 8.17 -9.18 -13.14
N LEU A 128 7.53 -10.32 -13.49
CA LEU A 128 7.91 -11.19 -14.59
C LEU A 128 6.73 -11.33 -15.54
N TYR A 129 6.94 -10.88 -16.77
CA TYR A 129 5.93 -10.98 -17.81
C TYR A 129 5.57 -12.43 -18.14
N SER A 130 4.29 -12.76 -18.04
CA SER A 130 3.75 -14.07 -18.37
C SER A 130 2.51 -13.94 -19.25
N THR A 131 2.42 -14.76 -20.29
CA THR A 131 1.30 -14.75 -21.25
C THR A 131 0.30 -15.87 -21.00
N SER A 132 0.52 -16.68 -19.99
CA SER A 132 -0.38 -17.77 -19.60
C SER A 132 -0.07 -18.26 -18.20
N LEU A 133 -1.05 -18.91 -17.57
CA LEU A 133 -0.89 -19.55 -16.26
C LEU A 133 0.27 -20.58 -16.26
N GLU A 134 0.45 -21.32 -17.36
CA GLU A 134 1.54 -22.28 -17.48
C GLU A 134 2.94 -21.61 -17.54
N ALA A 135 3.02 -20.44 -18.16
CA ALA A 135 4.25 -19.63 -18.15
C ALA A 135 4.51 -19.07 -16.75
N ALA A 136 3.50 -18.53 -16.09
CA ALA A 136 3.59 -18.00 -14.74
C ALA A 136 4.06 -19.07 -13.74
N LYS A 137 3.50 -20.28 -13.78
CA LYS A 137 3.90 -21.41 -12.93
C LYS A 137 5.34 -21.88 -13.12
N LYS A 138 5.96 -21.55 -14.24
CA LYS A 138 7.39 -21.82 -14.48
C LYS A 138 8.31 -20.73 -13.94
N GLN A 139 7.80 -19.51 -13.82
CA GLN A 139 8.55 -18.34 -13.38
C GLN A 139 8.43 -18.13 -11.87
N TYR A 140 7.26 -18.40 -11.30
CA TYR A 140 6.98 -18.25 -9.87
C TYR A 140 6.92 -19.61 -9.18
N ILE A 141 7.45 -19.67 -7.97
CA ILE A 141 7.29 -20.85 -7.12
C ILE A 141 5.87 -20.83 -6.56
N TYR A 142 5.04 -21.77 -7.01
CA TYR A 142 3.63 -21.85 -6.65
C TYR A 142 3.38 -21.85 -5.14
N ASP A 143 4.19 -22.59 -4.39
CA ASP A 143 4.05 -22.69 -2.93
C ASP A 143 4.35 -21.37 -2.22
N ASP A 144 5.24 -20.53 -2.75
CA ASP A 144 5.54 -19.22 -2.20
C ASP A 144 4.35 -18.27 -2.42
N VAL A 145 3.77 -18.26 -3.62
CA VAL A 145 2.56 -17.47 -3.93
C VAL A 145 1.39 -17.93 -3.05
N LEU A 146 1.18 -19.23 -2.93
CA LEU A 146 0.14 -19.82 -2.09
C LEU A 146 0.36 -19.46 -0.60
N SER A 147 1.59 -19.52 -0.15
CA SER A 147 1.96 -19.18 1.22
C SER A 147 1.69 -17.70 1.51
N TYR A 148 2.14 -16.80 0.63
CA TYR A 148 1.91 -15.36 0.78
C TYR A 148 0.41 -15.03 0.82
N THR A 149 -0.35 -15.49 -0.16
CA THR A 149 -1.79 -15.19 -0.23
C THR A 149 -2.56 -15.77 0.96
N THR A 150 -2.26 -17.02 1.33
CA THR A 150 -2.91 -17.66 2.49
C THR A 150 -2.56 -16.97 3.80
N SER A 151 -1.29 -16.64 4.02
CA SER A 151 -0.85 -15.95 5.26
C SER A 151 -1.44 -14.55 5.35
N THR A 152 -1.54 -13.84 4.24
CA THR A 152 -2.17 -12.51 4.15
C THR A 152 -3.66 -12.58 4.52
N ILE A 153 -4.41 -13.51 3.94
CA ILE A 153 -5.82 -13.71 4.29
C ILE A 153 -5.98 -14.06 5.78
N ARG A 154 -5.14 -14.94 6.30
CA ARG A 154 -5.17 -15.34 7.73
C ARG A 154 -4.80 -14.18 8.67
N ARG A 155 -3.87 -13.33 8.24
CA ARG A 155 -3.45 -12.15 9.00
C ARG A 155 -4.58 -11.14 9.14
N PHE A 156 -5.20 -10.76 8.04
CA PHE A 156 -6.20 -9.69 8.02
C PHE A 156 -7.64 -10.19 8.25
N LYS A 157 -7.91 -11.49 8.13
CA LYS A 157 -9.23 -12.12 8.37
C LYS A 157 -10.38 -11.35 7.72
N PRO A 158 -10.31 -11.02 6.43
CA PRO A 158 -11.29 -10.19 5.75
C PRO A 158 -12.66 -10.88 5.66
N LEU A 159 -13.71 -10.08 5.54
CA LEU A 159 -15.04 -10.58 5.20
C LEU A 159 -15.14 -10.86 3.70
N VAL A 160 -14.45 -10.05 2.89
CA VAL A 160 -14.42 -10.16 1.42
C VAL A 160 -12.98 -10.08 0.95
N VAL A 161 -12.63 -10.92 -0.01
CA VAL A 161 -11.37 -10.84 -0.77
C VAL A 161 -11.72 -10.44 -2.20
N VAL A 162 -11.06 -9.41 -2.69
CA VAL A 162 -11.18 -8.90 -4.06
C VAL A 162 -9.85 -9.07 -4.76
N THR A 163 -9.87 -9.55 -5.98
CA THR A 163 -8.69 -9.72 -6.82
C THR A 163 -9.09 -9.57 -8.29
N GLN A 164 -8.10 -9.56 -9.16
CA GLN A 164 -8.28 -9.52 -10.60
C GLN A 164 -8.97 -10.80 -11.13
N ASP A 165 -9.40 -10.75 -12.39
CA ASP A 165 -10.06 -11.88 -13.07
C ASP A 165 -9.14 -13.11 -13.16
N LEU A 166 -9.75 -14.30 -13.18
CA LEU A 166 -9.02 -15.58 -13.30
C LEU A 166 -8.24 -15.71 -14.61
N ASN A 167 -8.62 -14.95 -15.63
CA ASN A 167 -7.94 -14.93 -16.93
C ASN A 167 -6.85 -13.85 -17.02
N GLY A 168 -6.50 -13.23 -15.88
CA GLY A 168 -5.49 -12.17 -15.81
C GLY A 168 -6.03 -10.79 -16.17
N GLU A 169 -5.14 -9.80 -16.10
CA GLU A 169 -5.47 -8.36 -16.21
C GLU A 169 -6.07 -8.00 -17.57
N TYR A 170 -5.60 -8.64 -18.63
CA TYR A 170 -6.00 -8.33 -20.02
C TYR A 170 -6.65 -9.54 -20.72
N GLY A 171 -7.21 -10.49 -19.97
CA GLY A 171 -7.83 -11.69 -20.52
C GLY A 171 -6.84 -12.77 -20.95
N HIS A 172 -5.59 -12.65 -20.56
CA HIS A 172 -4.55 -13.65 -20.75
C HIS A 172 -3.65 -13.62 -19.51
N GLY A 173 -3.84 -14.56 -18.67
CA GLY A 173 -3.06 -14.78 -17.44
C GLY A 173 -2.31 -16.08 -17.51
#